data_b8fb59c489c07a0182672a58fae4e86c
#
_entry.id   b8fb59c489c07a0182672a58fae4e86c
#
_cell.length_a   1.000
_cell.length_b   1.000
_cell.length_c   1.000
_cell.angle_alpha   90.00
_cell.angle_beta   90.00
_cell.angle_gamma   90.00
#
_symmetry.space_group_name_H-M   'P 1'
#
loop_
_entity.id
_entity.type
_entity.pdbx_description
1 polymer ?
#
loop_
_entity_poly.entity_id
_entity_poly.type
_entity_poly.pdbx_seq_one_letter_code
_entity_poly.pdbx_strand_id
1 'polypeptide(L)'
;MVGLGIVAVVAAVAAGAFAFHFSRAGQTGRLAADTTHAPLLGASVSAADIAQETSEFGHMGIDRVYYTGLPSSNAWTTGLAAANKSAVIVSFKALPTTILSGQDDAALSQFFDTAPTGNPIYWSYYHEPEGNIADGEFTLADYKAAWAHVAALARAAHNADLHSTLILEGYDFSPSSHRSWQDYLPGGGIISTLGWDAYPPGSAKNENPVAAPPASFMAQEIAAAKSVGLPYGFAEFGLSTPAGRPAWLTEVGNYLLHSGAVFASLFNGNAQYPTLKLTDAASVSVWKSFVAKSGSDVPVSSPTMPASSAPAPTTPAPGTPAPSTSAPSPGGTTAPAAGPVASGLDVSPATIQARAGSYTTITVSLGQASDVTVLILDQKGTVVRTLSKPARPAGTLAVRYFGFDGAGHRVPAGNYQVLVVASNANGSGTAQSPLQIGAP
;
A
#
# COMPACT_ATOMS: atom_id res chain seq x y z
N MET A 1 -51.22 65.16 1.39
CA MET A 1 -51.23 63.91 2.11
C MET A 1 -50.88 62.82 1.08
N VAL A 2 -49.67 62.33 1.17
CA VAL A 2 -49.08 61.45 0.20
C VAL A 2 -49.17 60.03 0.80
N GLY A 3 -49.91 59.13 0.16
CA GLY A 3 -50.02 57.74 0.53
C GLY A 3 -48.88 56.94 -0.05
N LEU A 4 -48.08 56.27 0.81
CA LEU A 4 -46.98 55.40 0.41
C LEU A 4 -47.57 53.98 0.20
N GLY A 5 -47.55 53.54 -1.08
CA GLY A 5 -47.90 52.16 -1.43
C GLY A 5 -46.66 51.26 -1.30
N ILE A 6 -46.75 50.23 -0.46
CA ILE A 6 -45.73 49.19 -0.34
C ILE A 6 -46.03 48.14 -1.41
N VAL A 7 -45.11 47.99 -2.37
CA VAL A 7 -45.12 46.90 -3.32
C VAL A 7 -44.33 45.73 -2.71
N ALA A 8 -45.01 44.66 -2.36
CA ALA A 8 -44.37 43.40 -1.99
C ALA A 8 -43.94 42.66 -3.24
N VAL A 9 -42.62 42.52 -3.47
CA VAL A 9 -42.07 41.64 -4.52
C VAL A 9 -41.94 40.23 -3.94
N VAL A 10 -42.82 39.34 -4.38
CA VAL A 10 -42.68 37.89 -4.14
C VAL A 10 -41.68 37.33 -5.13
N ALA A 11 -40.49 37.02 -4.64
CA ALA A 11 -39.50 36.28 -5.40
C ALA A 11 -39.87 34.79 -5.41
N ALA A 12 -40.39 34.32 -6.54
CA ALA A 12 -40.56 32.89 -6.78
C ALA A 12 -39.17 32.26 -7.07
N VAL A 13 -38.68 31.45 -6.13
CA VAL A 13 -37.51 30.61 -6.36
C VAL A 13 -37.97 29.43 -7.21
N ALA A 14 -37.75 29.51 -8.51
CA ALA A 14 -37.86 28.35 -9.40
C ALA A 14 -36.68 27.42 -9.13
N ALA A 15 -36.97 26.28 -8.52
CA ALA A 15 -36.02 25.16 -8.44
C ALA A 15 -35.82 24.58 -9.84
N GLY A 16 -34.86 25.13 -10.58
CA GLY A 16 -34.38 24.58 -11.84
C GLY A 16 -33.58 23.31 -11.54
N ALA A 17 -34.21 22.16 -11.78
CA ALA A 17 -33.48 20.90 -11.87
C ALA A 17 -32.54 20.98 -13.10
N PHE A 18 -31.30 21.34 -12.85
CA PHE A 18 -30.24 21.17 -13.86
C PHE A 18 -29.97 19.67 -14.01
N ALA A 19 -30.64 19.05 -14.94
CA ALA A 19 -30.25 17.76 -15.46
C ALA A 19 -28.91 17.99 -16.19
N PHE A 20 -27.80 17.69 -15.52
CA PHE A 20 -26.52 17.59 -16.19
C PHE A 20 -26.57 16.42 -17.16
N HIS A 21 -26.86 16.73 -18.41
CA HIS A 21 -26.55 15.84 -19.52
C HIS A 21 -25.04 15.77 -19.59
N PHE A 22 -24.44 14.77 -18.95
CA PHE A 22 -23.08 14.38 -19.22
C PHE A 22 -23.01 13.91 -20.68
N SER A 23 -22.61 14.83 -21.54
CA SER A 23 -22.24 14.49 -22.90
C SER A 23 -21.05 13.51 -22.80
N ARG A 24 -21.23 12.31 -23.32
CA ARG A 24 -20.28 11.19 -23.35
C ARG A 24 -19.10 11.45 -24.31
N ALA A 25 -18.69 12.69 -24.50
CA ALA A 25 -17.54 13.08 -25.30
C ALA A 25 -16.35 13.33 -24.35
N GLY A 26 -15.56 12.30 -24.07
CA GLY A 26 -14.35 12.41 -23.28
C GLY A 26 -13.98 11.19 -22.46
N GLN A 27 -14.54 10.01 -22.72
CA GLN A 27 -13.98 8.76 -22.22
C GLN A 27 -12.83 8.31 -23.15
N THR A 28 -11.73 9.06 -23.11
CA THR A 28 -10.49 8.60 -23.68
C THR A 28 -9.88 7.58 -22.73
N GLY A 29 -9.78 6.34 -23.20
CA GLY A 29 -8.85 5.36 -22.68
C GLY A 29 -9.24 4.62 -21.40
N ARG A 30 -10.52 4.23 -21.23
CA ARG A 30 -10.83 3.12 -20.36
C ARG A 30 -10.31 1.86 -21.07
N LEU A 31 -9.12 1.40 -20.68
CA LEU A 31 -8.65 0.07 -21.09
C LEU A 31 -9.68 -0.93 -20.56
N ALA A 32 -10.57 -1.40 -21.41
CA ALA A 32 -11.33 -2.58 -21.11
C ALA A 32 -10.30 -3.69 -20.84
N ALA A 33 -10.43 -4.41 -19.73
CA ALA A 33 -9.63 -5.60 -19.52
C ALA A 33 -9.89 -6.54 -20.67
N ASP A 34 -9.00 -6.51 -21.68
CA ASP A 34 -9.08 -7.42 -22.81
C ASP A 34 -8.58 -8.78 -22.31
N THR A 35 -9.53 -9.69 -22.07
CA THR A 35 -9.23 -11.02 -21.56
C THR A 35 -8.53 -11.93 -22.57
N THR A 36 -8.22 -11.40 -23.75
CA THR A 36 -7.56 -12.14 -24.84
C THR A 36 -6.05 -11.91 -24.90
N HIS A 37 -5.53 -10.90 -24.20
CA HIS A 37 -4.10 -10.59 -24.18
C HIS A 37 -3.47 -10.90 -22.83
N ALA A 38 -2.24 -11.43 -22.85
CA ALA A 38 -1.42 -11.56 -21.66
C ALA A 38 -1.16 -10.16 -21.05
N PRO A 39 -1.09 -10.05 -19.72
CA PRO A 39 -0.73 -8.78 -19.08
C PRO A 39 0.67 -8.33 -19.52
N LEU A 40 0.95 -7.04 -19.39
CA LEU A 40 2.32 -6.54 -19.46
C LEU A 40 3.09 -7.06 -18.26
N LEU A 41 4.13 -7.85 -18.51
CA LEU A 41 4.91 -8.52 -17.46
C LEU A 41 6.30 -7.91 -17.36
N GLY A 42 6.77 -7.74 -16.12
CA GLY A 42 8.07 -7.14 -15.87
C GLY A 42 8.52 -7.26 -14.40
N ALA A 43 9.29 -6.29 -13.94
CA ALA A 43 9.83 -6.29 -12.59
C ALA A 43 9.71 -4.92 -11.90
N SER A 44 9.61 -4.95 -10.57
CA SER A 44 9.71 -3.77 -9.70
C SER A 44 11.17 -3.62 -9.28
N VAL A 45 11.78 -2.52 -9.68
CA VAL A 45 13.21 -2.27 -9.53
C VAL A 45 13.48 -0.79 -9.23
N SER A 46 14.70 -0.46 -8.79
CA SER A 46 15.10 0.93 -8.80
C SER A 46 15.32 1.43 -10.23
N ALA A 47 15.15 2.72 -10.47
CA ALA A 47 15.42 3.31 -11.79
C ALA A 47 16.85 3.01 -12.28
N ALA A 48 17.81 2.88 -11.37
CA ALA A 48 19.20 2.56 -11.70
C ALA A 48 19.41 1.11 -12.18
N ASP A 49 18.51 0.20 -11.78
CA ASP A 49 18.66 -1.23 -12.03
C ASP A 49 17.91 -1.71 -13.29
N ILE A 50 17.10 -0.85 -13.93
CA ILE A 50 16.29 -1.21 -15.12
C ILE A 50 17.14 -1.87 -16.22
N ALA A 51 18.31 -1.31 -16.50
CA ALA A 51 19.20 -1.84 -17.55
C ALA A 51 19.71 -3.25 -17.19
N GLN A 52 20.02 -3.50 -15.93
CA GLN A 52 20.44 -4.81 -15.44
C GLN A 52 19.31 -5.81 -15.52
N GLU A 53 18.12 -5.47 -15.04
CA GLU A 53 16.93 -6.33 -15.07
C GLU A 53 16.52 -6.66 -16.52
N THR A 54 16.60 -5.67 -17.44
CA THR A 54 16.40 -5.90 -18.87
C THR A 54 17.42 -6.89 -19.45
N SER A 55 18.67 -6.84 -19.01
CA SER A 55 19.69 -7.83 -19.41
C SER A 55 19.38 -9.23 -18.89
N GLU A 56 18.82 -9.33 -17.68
CA GLU A 56 18.52 -10.59 -17.01
C GLU A 56 17.24 -11.22 -17.55
N PHE A 57 16.13 -10.46 -17.61
CA PHE A 57 14.82 -10.99 -18.00
C PHE A 57 14.48 -10.81 -19.49
N GLY A 58 15.26 -10.03 -20.24
CA GLY A 58 14.94 -9.63 -21.60
C GLY A 58 14.12 -8.35 -21.62
N HIS A 59 13.51 -8.03 -22.79
CA HIS A 59 12.66 -6.87 -22.90
C HIS A 59 11.39 -7.05 -22.05
N MET A 60 11.28 -6.24 -20.98
CA MET A 60 10.12 -6.22 -20.10
C MET A 60 8.99 -5.44 -20.75
N GLY A 61 7.75 -5.94 -20.64
CA GLY A 61 6.57 -5.22 -21.11
C GLY A 61 6.20 -4.05 -20.21
N ILE A 62 6.63 -4.11 -18.94
CA ILE A 62 6.41 -3.04 -17.96
C ILE A 62 7.56 -3.00 -16.95
N ASP A 63 7.96 -1.79 -16.57
CA ASP A 63 8.89 -1.51 -15.48
C ASP A 63 8.15 -0.84 -14.33
N ARG A 64 8.35 -1.29 -13.08
CA ARG A 64 7.82 -0.59 -11.92
C ARG A 64 8.94 0.12 -11.17
N VAL A 65 8.80 1.43 -11.01
CA VAL A 65 9.72 2.29 -10.26
C VAL A 65 8.96 3.06 -9.20
N TYR A 66 9.53 3.17 -8.00
CA TYR A 66 8.94 3.96 -6.93
C TYR A 66 9.96 4.91 -6.30
N TYR A 67 9.44 6.03 -5.82
CA TYR A 67 10.18 7.08 -5.15
C TYR A 67 9.66 7.25 -3.72
N THR A 68 10.57 7.41 -2.77
CA THR A 68 10.25 7.74 -1.36
C THR A 68 9.88 9.21 -1.16
N GLY A 69 9.98 10.02 -2.19
CA GLY A 69 9.61 11.42 -2.30
C GLY A 69 9.10 11.68 -3.70
N LEU A 70 9.14 12.93 -4.17
CA LEU A 70 8.81 13.26 -5.55
C LEU A 70 9.88 12.76 -6.52
N PRO A 71 9.51 12.31 -7.73
CA PRO A 71 10.45 12.19 -8.83
C PRO A 71 11.02 13.57 -9.18
N SER A 72 12.24 13.62 -9.70
CA SER A 72 12.75 14.87 -10.24
C SER A 72 11.92 15.32 -11.45
N SER A 73 11.81 16.62 -11.66
CA SER A 73 11.04 17.19 -12.80
C SER A 73 11.56 16.75 -14.18
N ASN A 74 12.81 16.29 -14.26
CA ASN A 74 13.43 15.74 -15.48
C ASN A 74 13.57 14.19 -15.42
N ALA A 75 12.83 13.52 -14.56
CA ALA A 75 12.95 12.06 -14.36
C ALA A 75 12.85 11.26 -15.66
N TRP A 76 11.99 11.67 -16.59
CA TRP A 76 11.78 10.97 -17.86
C TRP A 76 12.98 10.98 -18.81
N THR A 77 13.85 11.99 -18.71
CA THR A 77 15.06 12.10 -19.50
C THR A 77 16.32 11.64 -18.76
N THR A 78 16.19 11.29 -17.48
CA THR A 78 17.28 10.83 -16.60
C THR A 78 17.01 9.44 -16.03
N GLY A 79 16.52 9.35 -14.79
CA GLY A 79 16.34 8.08 -14.09
C GLY A 79 15.34 7.12 -14.77
N LEU A 80 14.29 7.62 -15.42
CA LEU A 80 13.30 6.80 -16.13
C LEU A 80 13.58 6.66 -17.63
N ALA A 81 14.68 7.19 -18.14
CA ALA A 81 14.98 7.15 -19.58
C ALA A 81 15.10 5.71 -20.12
N ALA A 82 15.56 4.76 -19.30
CA ALA A 82 15.63 3.36 -19.67
C ALA A 82 14.25 2.69 -19.75
N ALA A 83 13.29 3.12 -18.90
CA ALA A 83 11.93 2.60 -18.86
C ALA A 83 11.06 3.13 -20.00
N ASN A 84 11.41 4.23 -20.66
CA ASN A 84 10.61 4.85 -21.72
C ASN A 84 10.38 3.96 -22.97
N LYS A 85 11.00 2.79 -23.03
CA LYS A 85 10.83 1.79 -24.10
C LYS A 85 9.73 0.78 -23.81
N SER A 86 9.20 0.79 -22.60
CA SER A 86 8.18 -0.12 -22.07
C SER A 86 7.05 0.69 -21.45
N ALA A 87 5.95 0.04 -21.09
CA ALA A 87 5.02 0.63 -20.14
C ALA A 87 5.71 0.84 -18.78
N VAL A 88 5.24 1.81 -17.99
CA VAL A 88 5.85 2.12 -16.70
C VAL A 88 4.78 2.21 -15.62
N ILE A 89 5.02 1.57 -14.48
CA ILE A 89 4.36 1.90 -13.23
C ILE A 89 5.30 2.82 -12.46
N VAL A 90 4.92 4.06 -12.24
CA VAL A 90 5.70 5.01 -11.45
C VAL A 90 4.89 5.48 -10.25
N SER A 91 5.42 5.28 -9.05
CA SER A 91 4.78 5.74 -7.83
C SER A 91 5.71 6.62 -7.00
N PHE A 92 5.14 7.56 -6.26
CA PHE A 92 5.90 8.49 -5.44
C PHE A 92 5.15 8.83 -4.16
N LYS A 93 5.89 9.08 -3.08
CA LYS A 93 5.36 9.39 -1.75
C LYS A 93 5.75 10.83 -1.38
N ALA A 94 4.82 11.76 -1.54
CA ALA A 94 4.89 13.11 -0.98
C ALA A 94 3.77 13.26 0.06
N LEU A 95 4.04 13.97 1.15
CA LEU A 95 3.04 14.12 2.21
C LEU A 95 1.80 14.86 1.70
N PRO A 96 0.59 14.43 2.08
CA PRO A 96 -0.64 15.12 1.69
C PRO A 96 -0.63 16.61 2.01
N THR A 97 -0.06 17.01 3.15
CA THR A 97 0.04 18.42 3.54
C THR A 97 0.88 19.26 2.58
N THR A 98 1.98 18.69 2.05
CA THR A 98 2.85 19.36 1.06
C THR A 98 2.13 19.51 -0.27
N ILE A 99 1.46 18.43 -0.71
CA ILE A 99 0.63 18.46 -1.93
C ILE A 99 -0.47 19.51 -1.82
N LEU A 100 -1.25 19.50 -0.75
CA LEU A 100 -2.39 20.41 -0.55
C LEU A 100 -1.98 21.86 -0.37
N SER A 101 -0.74 22.15 0.02
CA SER A 101 -0.21 23.51 0.07
C SER A 101 0.14 24.08 -1.32
N GLY A 102 0.18 23.24 -2.36
CA GLY A 102 0.63 23.62 -3.71
C GLY A 102 2.15 23.78 -3.85
N GLN A 103 2.92 23.48 -2.79
CA GLN A 103 4.38 23.60 -2.82
C GLN A 103 5.02 22.75 -3.93
N ASP A 104 4.43 21.61 -4.22
CA ASP A 104 4.95 20.63 -5.16
C ASP A 104 4.37 20.76 -6.58
N ASP A 105 3.44 21.70 -6.80
CA ASP A 105 2.68 21.82 -8.06
C ASP A 105 3.55 22.00 -9.29
N ALA A 106 4.55 22.89 -9.21
CA ALA A 106 5.43 23.16 -10.34
C ALA A 106 6.25 21.91 -10.72
N ALA A 107 6.74 21.16 -9.74
CA ALA A 107 7.52 19.95 -9.99
C ALA A 107 6.65 18.82 -10.54
N LEU A 108 5.45 18.64 -10.01
CA LEU A 108 4.49 17.64 -10.48
C LEU A 108 3.96 17.97 -11.88
N SER A 109 3.59 19.24 -12.15
CA SER A 109 3.17 19.66 -13.48
C SER A 109 4.25 19.37 -14.50
N GLN A 110 5.49 19.78 -14.24
CA GLN A 110 6.61 19.51 -15.14
C GLN A 110 6.84 18.00 -15.34
N PHE A 111 6.73 17.20 -14.27
CA PHE A 111 6.84 15.74 -14.37
C PHE A 111 5.78 15.16 -15.31
N PHE A 112 4.52 15.57 -15.19
CA PHE A 112 3.44 15.08 -16.06
C PHE A 112 3.51 15.65 -17.47
N ASP A 113 3.84 16.93 -17.64
CA ASP A 113 3.95 17.61 -18.95
C ASP A 113 5.08 17.02 -19.81
N THR A 114 6.15 16.53 -19.17
CA THR A 114 7.31 15.93 -19.86
C THR A 114 7.23 14.41 -19.99
N ALA A 115 6.14 13.81 -19.51
CA ALA A 115 5.93 12.36 -19.60
C ALA A 115 5.83 11.94 -21.09
N PRO A 116 6.56 10.87 -21.50
CA PRO A 116 6.53 10.39 -22.87
C PRO A 116 5.13 9.89 -23.25
N THR A 117 4.92 9.79 -24.57
CA THR A 117 3.71 9.20 -25.16
C THR A 117 4.03 7.92 -25.92
N GLY A 118 3.00 7.09 -26.17
CA GLY A 118 3.12 5.86 -26.97
C GLY A 118 3.21 4.59 -26.15
N ASN A 119 3.46 4.68 -24.85
CA ASN A 119 3.39 3.54 -23.91
C ASN A 119 2.60 3.94 -22.68
N PRO A 120 1.78 3.05 -22.10
CA PRO A 120 1.02 3.34 -20.89
C PRO A 120 1.92 3.72 -19.71
N ILE A 121 1.54 4.77 -18.97
CA ILE A 121 2.18 5.21 -17.75
C ILE A 121 1.17 5.12 -16.61
N TYR A 122 1.31 4.10 -15.78
CA TYR A 122 0.49 3.87 -14.60
C TYR A 122 1.11 4.63 -13.43
N TRP A 123 0.71 5.89 -13.24
CA TRP A 123 1.23 6.71 -12.16
C TRP A 123 0.41 6.56 -10.88
N SER A 124 1.08 6.54 -9.73
CA SER A 124 0.45 6.41 -8.42
C SER A 124 0.98 7.45 -7.45
N TYR A 125 0.06 8.16 -6.83
CA TYR A 125 0.36 9.02 -5.69
C TYR A 125 0.25 8.21 -4.41
N TYR A 126 1.33 8.17 -3.63
CA TYR A 126 1.43 7.54 -2.32
C TYR A 126 0.90 6.10 -2.30
N HIS A 127 1.60 5.19 -3.00
CA HIS A 127 1.30 3.75 -2.95
C HIS A 127 1.37 3.21 -1.51
N GLU A 128 0.57 2.20 -1.20
CA GLU A 128 0.50 1.59 0.14
C GLU A 128 0.35 2.64 1.26
N PRO A 129 -0.71 3.46 1.29
CA PRO A 129 -0.90 4.49 2.31
C PRO A 129 -1.37 3.93 3.65
N GLU A 130 -1.81 2.66 3.69
CA GLU A 130 -2.57 2.03 4.74
C GLU A 130 -1.83 2.07 6.08
N GLY A 131 -0.55 1.69 6.06
CA GLY A 131 0.32 1.74 7.23
C GLY A 131 0.53 3.16 7.74
N ASN A 132 0.76 4.11 6.82
CA ASN A 132 1.01 5.51 7.16
C ASN A 132 -0.23 6.18 7.77
N ILE A 133 -1.42 5.90 7.22
CA ILE A 133 -2.70 6.38 7.77
C ILE A 133 -2.98 5.75 9.13
N ALA A 134 -2.79 4.44 9.28
CA ALA A 134 -2.97 3.75 10.56
C ALA A 134 -2.00 4.27 11.64
N ASP A 135 -0.79 4.64 11.25
CA ASP A 135 0.21 5.24 12.12
C ASP A 135 -0.07 6.74 12.39
N GLY A 136 -1.06 7.32 11.71
CA GLY A 136 -1.49 8.70 11.89
C GLY A 136 -0.48 9.72 11.33
N GLU A 137 0.29 9.35 10.32
CA GLU A 137 1.20 10.29 9.64
C GLU A 137 0.41 11.37 8.90
N PHE A 138 -0.76 11.00 8.37
CA PHE A 138 -1.76 11.87 7.78
C PHE A 138 -3.14 11.22 7.85
N THR A 139 -4.18 11.99 7.62
CA THR A 139 -5.54 11.48 7.65
C THR A 139 -5.94 10.87 6.30
N LEU A 140 -6.91 9.96 6.33
CA LEU A 140 -7.51 9.42 5.11
C LEU A 140 -8.16 10.52 4.25
N ALA A 141 -8.72 11.56 4.89
CA ALA A 141 -9.32 12.70 4.19
C ALA A 141 -8.26 13.51 3.44
N ASP A 142 -7.13 13.82 4.09
CA ASP A 142 -6.02 14.53 3.44
C ASP A 142 -5.41 13.72 2.29
N TYR A 143 -5.27 12.41 2.47
CA TYR A 143 -4.82 11.50 1.42
C TYR A 143 -5.71 11.57 0.17
N LYS A 144 -7.03 11.47 0.35
CA LYS A 144 -7.98 11.56 -0.77
C LYS A 144 -8.01 12.93 -1.44
N ALA A 145 -7.90 14.00 -0.65
CA ALA A 145 -7.82 15.36 -1.17
C ALA A 145 -6.53 15.57 -1.99
N ALA A 146 -5.39 15.07 -1.49
CA ALA A 146 -4.12 15.12 -2.20
C ALA A 146 -4.16 14.31 -3.50
N TRP A 147 -4.80 13.14 -3.52
CA TRP A 147 -5.06 12.38 -4.76
C TRP A 147 -5.82 13.20 -5.79
N ALA A 148 -6.89 13.89 -5.36
CA ALA A 148 -7.68 14.74 -6.25
C ALA A 148 -6.84 15.89 -6.84
N HIS A 149 -5.98 16.50 -6.01
CA HIS A 149 -5.07 17.57 -6.41
C HIS A 149 -4.05 17.09 -7.45
N VAL A 150 -3.31 16.01 -7.15
CA VAL A 150 -2.32 15.43 -8.08
C VAL A 150 -2.97 14.98 -9.39
N ALA A 151 -4.16 14.37 -9.32
CA ALA A 151 -4.89 13.96 -10.51
C ALA A 151 -5.36 15.15 -11.36
N ALA A 152 -5.60 16.31 -10.77
CA ALA A 152 -5.89 17.54 -11.54
C ALA A 152 -4.65 18.01 -12.33
N LEU A 153 -3.46 17.99 -11.71
CA LEU A 153 -2.20 18.32 -12.38
C LEU A 153 -1.89 17.32 -13.51
N ALA A 154 -2.04 16.03 -13.28
CA ALA A 154 -1.83 15.00 -14.29
C ALA A 154 -2.78 15.16 -15.50
N ARG A 155 -4.05 15.51 -15.24
CA ARG A 155 -5.01 15.77 -16.34
C ARG A 155 -4.69 17.01 -17.15
N ALA A 156 -4.10 18.05 -16.52
CA ALA A 156 -3.71 19.27 -17.20
C ALA A 156 -2.60 19.05 -18.24
N ALA A 157 -1.80 18.00 -18.10
CA ALA A 157 -0.77 17.61 -19.07
C ALA A 157 -1.35 17.08 -20.40
N HIS A 158 -2.66 16.78 -20.48
CA HIS A 158 -3.34 16.27 -21.68
C HIS A 158 -2.66 15.06 -22.35
N ASN A 159 -1.91 14.25 -21.59
CA ASN A 159 -1.28 13.03 -22.06
C ASN A 159 -2.21 11.84 -21.81
N ALA A 160 -2.71 11.23 -22.89
CA ALA A 160 -3.66 10.10 -22.82
C ALA A 160 -3.05 8.81 -22.24
N ASP A 161 -1.73 8.70 -22.24
CA ASP A 161 -1.01 7.53 -21.71
C ASP A 161 -0.83 7.58 -20.18
N LEU A 162 -1.23 8.68 -19.51
CA LEU A 162 -1.20 8.82 -18.06
C LEU A 162 -2.42 8.16 -17.41
N HIS A 163 -2.24 7.01 -16.80
CA HIS A 163 -3.27 6.25 -16.09
C HIS A 163 -3.12 6.42 -14.58
N SER A 164 -4.08 7.09 -13.94
CA SER A 164 -4.10 7.23 -12.47
C SER A 164 -4.36 5.86 -11.83
N THR A 165 -3.38 5.35 -11.10
CA THR A 165 -3.37 3.99 -10.58
C THR A 165 -3.29 4.01 -9.06
N LEU A 166 -4.35 3.58 -8.38
CA LEU A 166 -4.34 3.41 -6.92
C LEU A 166 -3.68 2.08 -6.58
N ILE A 167 -2.54 2.11 -5.89
CA ILE A 167 -1.80 0.91 -5.48
C ILE A 167 -1.96 0.72 -3.97
N LEU A 168 -2.53 -0.43 -3.58
CA LEU A 168 -2.85 -0.80 -2.20
C LEU A 168 -2.23 -2.16 -1.84
N GLU A 169 -2.06 -2.37 -0.51
CA GLU A 169 -1.59 -3.66 0.03
C GLU A 169 -2.66 -4.75 -0.13
N GLY A 170 -2.30 -5.92 -0.67
CA GLY A 170 -3.17 -7.10 -0.64
C GLY A 170 -3.52 -7.56 0.79
N TYR A 171 -2.76 -7.11 1.80
CA TYR A 171 -3.07 -7.36 3.21
C TYR A 171 -4.42 -6.77 3.64
N ASP A 172 -4.98 -5.80 2.95
CA ASP A 172 -6.31 -5.24 3.22
C ASP A 172 -7.42 -6.28 3.18
N PHE A 173 -7.24 -7.37 2.43
CA PHE A 173 -8.17 -8.50 2.38
C PHE A 173 -8.02 -9.50 3.54
N SER A 174 -6.99 -9.35 4.36
CA SER A 174 -6.85 -10.17 5.57
C SER A 174 -7.82 -9.70 6.65
N PRO A 175 -8.58 -10.60 7.29
CA PRO A 175 -9.44 -10.24 8.42
C PRO A 175 -8.68 -9.54 9.56
N SER A 176 -7.38 -9.82 9.70
CA SER A 176 -6.53 -9.21 10.72
C SER A 176 -6.08 -7.79 10.38
N SER A 177 -6.30 -7.32 9.16
CA SER A 177 -5.98 -5.93 8.79
C SER A 177 -6.94 -4.93 9.45
N HIS A 178 -8.19 -5.34 9.66
CA HIS A 178 -9.28 -4.45 10.08
C HIS A 178 -9.45 -3.22 9.18
N ARG A 179 -9.12 -3.37 7.89
CA ARG A 179 -9.14 -2.32 6.88
C ARG A 179 -10.19 -2.63 5.81
N SER A 180 -10.63 -1.59 5.12
CA SER A 180 -11.46 -1.67 3.94
C SER A 180 -10.75 -0.95 2.80
N TRP A 181 -10.36 -1.67 1.76
CA TRP A 181 -9.68 -1.08 0.61
C TRP A 181 -10.50 0.06 -0.06
N GLN A 182 -11.85 -0.02 0.01
CA GLN A 182 -12.74 1.01 -0.53
C GLN A 182 -12.54 2.37 0.16
N ASP A 183 -12.12 2.37 1.42
CA ASP A 183 -11.90 3.60 2.15
C ASP A 183 -10.81 4.46 1.51
N TYR A 184 -9.85 3.86 0.80
CA TYR A 184 -8.75 4.56 0.13
C TYR A 184 -9.12 5.10 -1.25
N LEU A 185 -10.28 4.73 -1.82
CA LEU A 185 -10.72 5.29 -3.10
C LEU A 185 -11.00 6.79 -2.98
N PRO A 186 -10.34 7.66 -3.77
CA PRO A 186 -10.53 9.11 -3.67
C PRO A 186 -11.88 9.60 -4.24
N GLY A 187 -12.69 8.71 -4.83
CA GLY A 187 -13.99 9.07 -5.40
C GLY A 187 -13.93 9.80 -6.74
N GLY A 188 -15.09 10.18 -7.26
CA GLY A 188 -15.19 11.07 -8.42
C GLY A 188 -14.62 10.57 -9.75
N GLY A 189 -14.34 9.28 -9.91
CA GLY A 189 -13.72 8.76 -11.14
C GLY A 189 -12.27 9.21 -11.33
N ILE A 190 -11.58 9.57 -10.25
CA ILE A 190 -10.18 10.00 -10.25
C ILE A 190 -9.27 8.84 -10.66
N ILE A 191 -9.55 7.61 -10.19
CA ILE A 191 -8.75 6.43 -10.46
C ILE A 191 -9.21 5.77 -11.75
N SER A 192 -8.26 5.46 -12.63
CA SER A 192 -8.49 4.73 -13.88
C SER A 192 -8.10 3.24 -13.80
N THR A 193 -7.22 2.88 -12.86
CA THR A 193 -6.70 1.51 -12.70
C THR A 193 -6.46 1.22 -11.22
N LEU A 194 -6.71 -0.02 -10.78
CA LEU A 194 -6.29 -0.51 -9.46
C LEU A 194 -4.98 -1.30 -9.59
N GLY A 195 -4.03 -1.01 -8.73
CA GLY A 195 -2.81 -1.77 -8.56
C GLY A 195 -2.81 -2.46 -7.20
N TRP A 196 -2.26 -3.66 -7.13
CA TRP A 196 -2.17 -4.42 -5.89
C TRP A 196 -0.74 -4.85 -5.65
N ASP A 197 -0.25 -4.64 -4.44
CA ASP A 197 0.99 -5.23 -3.96
C ASP A 197 0.59 -6.50 -3.21
N ALA A 198 0.51 -7.61 -3.98
CA ALA A 198 -0.10 -8.88 -3.58
C ALA A 198 0.96 -9.93 -3.25
N TYR A 199 1.12 -10.22 -1.98
CA TYR A 199 2.09 -11.20 -1.51
C TYR A 199 1.41 -12.41 -0.86
N PRO A 200 1.95 -13.63 -1.04
CA PRO A 200 1.46 -14.78 -0.31
C PRO A 200 1.68 -14.62 1.19
N PRO A 201 0.88 -15.26 2.04
CA PRO A 201 1.04 -15.19 3.49
C PRO A 201 2.46 -15.49 3.94
N GLY A 202 3.00 -14.66 4.83
CA GLY A 202 4.34 -14.85 5.36
C GLY A 202 5.48 -14.49 4.42
N SER A 203 5.20 -13.75 3.32
CA SER A 203 6.24 -13.30 2.39
C SER A 203 7.15 -12.21 2.98
N ALA A 204 7.79 -11.40 2.19
CA ALA A 204 8.82 -10.41 2.43
C ALA A 204 9.15 -9.96 3.88
N LYS A 205 8.14 -9.76 4.71
CA LYS A 205 8.30 -9.28 6.10
C LYS A 205 8.33 -10.42 7.13
N ASN A 206 8.21 -11.67 6.69
CA ASN A 206 8.15 -12.85 7.56
C ASN A 206 9.26 -13.84 7.20
N GLU A 207 9.86 -14.47 8.22
CA GLU A 207 10.93 -15.44 8.06
C GLU A 207 10.46 -16.79 7.50
N ASN A 208 9.14 -17.05 7.48
CA ASN A 208 8.54 -18.29 7.03
C ASN A 208 7.51 -18.05 5.91
N PRO A 209 7.96 -17.67 4.70
CA PRO A 209 7.05 -17.45 3.58
C PRO A 209 6.42 -18.77 3.13
N VAL A 210 5.13 -18.72 2.81
CA VAL A 210 4.38 -19.86 2.27
C VAL A 210 4.24 -19.68 0.77
N ALA A 211 4.67 -20.67 -0.01
CA ALA A 211 4.43 -20.73 -1.45
C ALA A 211 2.94 -21.06 -1.70
N ALA A 212 2.07 -20.10 -1.38
CA ALA A 212 0.63 -20.26 -1.52
C ALA A 212 0.21 -20.20 -3.00
N PRO A 213 -0.84 -20.95 -3.41
CA PRO A 213 -1.40 -20.84 -4.75
C PRO A 213 -1.84 -19.40 -5.06
N PRO A 214 -1.63 -18.86 -6.27
CA PRO A 214 -1.92 -17.46 -6.60
C PRO A 214 -3.39 -17.08 -6.37
N ALA A 215 -4.32 -17.97 -6.62
CA ALA A 215 -5.73 -17.73 -6.36
C ALA A 215 -6.04 -17.42 -4.87
N SER A 216 -5.20 -17.88 -3.93
CA SER A 216 -5.44 -17.68 -2.50
C SER A 216 -5.12 -16.27 -2.01
N PHE A 217 -4.36 -15.47 -2.77
CA PHE A 217 -3.97 -14.11 -2.40
C PHE A 217 -4.15 -13.08 -3.54
N MET A 218 -4.56 -13.49 -4.74
CA MET A 218 -4.82 -12.60 -5.87
C MET A 218 -6.31 -12.56 -6.28
N ALA A 219 -7.11 -13.55 -5.88
CA ALA A 219 -8.49 -13.62 -6.37
C ALA A 219 -9.40 -12.55 -5.73
N GLN A 220 -9.13 -12.14 -4.50
CA GLN A 220 -9.92 -11.11 -3.80
C GLN A 220 -9.66 -9.73 -4.41
N GLU A 221 -8.41 -9.43 -4.75
CA GLU A 221 -8.00 -8.21 -5.45
C GLU A 221 -8.67 -8.10 -6.83
N ILE A 222 -8.71 -9.21 -7.57
CA ILE A 222 -9.40 -9.30 -8.85
C ILE A 222 -10.90 -9.04 -8.68
N ALA A 223 -11.52 -9.69 -7.69
CA ALA A 223 -12.95 -9.51 -7.39
C ALA A 223 -13.25 -8.06 -6.98
N ALA A 224 -12.39 -7.45 -6.17
CA ALA A 224 -12.50 -6.05 -5.75
C ALA A 224 -12.49 -5.09 -6.95
N ALA A 225 -11.53 -5.22 -7.84
CA ALA A 225 -11.43 -4.39 -9.04
C ALA A 225 -12.66 -4.56 -9.96
N LYS A 226 -13.10 -5.79 -10.16
CA LYS A 226 -14.30 -6.11 -10.93
C LYS A 226 -15.56 -5.52 -10.31
N SER A 227 -15.65 -5.47 -8.96
CA SER A 227 -16.82 -4.92 -8.26
C SER A 227 -17.05 -3.43 -8.53
N VAL A 228 -15.98 -2.69 -8.83
CA VAL A 228 -16.03 -1.26 -9.17
C VAL A 228 -15.83 -0.99 -10.67
N GLY A 229 -15.67 -2.04 -11.46
CA GLY A 229 -15.56 -1.96 -12.92
C GLY A 229 -14.29 -1.25 -13.40
N LEU A 230 -13.18 -1.33 -12.65
CA LEU A 230 -11.89 -0.78 -13.03
C LEU A 230 -10.96 -1.85 -13.60
N PRO A 231 -10.14 -1.52 -14.60
CA PRO A 231 -8.95 -2.30 -14.94
C PRO A 231 -8.05 -2.47 -13.71
N TYR A 232 -7.30 -3.56 -13.67
CA TYR A 232 -6.42 -3.84 -12.53
C TYR A 232 -5.12 -4.52 -12.97
N GLY A 233 -4.12 -4.43 -12.09
CA GLY A 233 -2.87 -5.15 -12.23
C GLY A 233 -2.24 -5.42 -10.87
N PHE A 234 -1.18 -6.22 -10.89
CA PHE A 234 -0.37 -6.52 -9.73
C PHE A 234 0.92 -5.71 -9.81
N ALA A 235 0.98 -4.64 -9.01
CA ALA A 235 2.13 -3.73 -9.04
C ALA A 235 3.34 -4.37 -8.37
N GLU A 236 3.11 -5.21 -7.35
CA GLU A 236 4.14 -6.05 -6.76
C GLU A 236 3.62 -7.44 -6.40
N PHE A 237 4.46 -8.45 -6.56
CA PHE A 237 4.33 -9.77 -5.96
C PHE A 237 5.71 -10.42 -5.89
N GLY A 238 5.88 -11.40 -5.01
CA GLY A 238 7.15 -12.08 -4.85
C GLY A 238 7.11 -13.16 -3.78
N LEU A 239 8.11 -14.05 -3.79
CA LEU A 239 8.31 -15.06 -2.77
C LEU A 239 9.77 -15.03 -2.31
N SER A 240 10.01 -14.81 -1.04
CA SER A 240 11.36 -14.64 -0.48
C SER A 240 12.18 -15.94 -0.36
N THR A 241 11.56 -17.10 -0.51
CA THR A 241 12.26 -18.38 -0.34
C THR A 241 12.71 -18.96 -1.67
N PRO A 242 14.01 -19.23 -1.90
CA PRO A 242 14.49 -19.86 -3.13
C PRO A 242 13.94 -21.27 -3.35
N ALA A 243 13.83 -22.07 -2.27
CA ALA A 243 13.32 -23.44 -2.36
C ALA A 243 11.85 -23.45 -2.81
N GLY A 244 11.56 -24.12 -3.92
CA GLY A 244 10.22 -24.20 -4.52
C GLY A 244 9.80 -22.95 -5.30
N ARG A 245 10.56 -21.86 -5.28
CA ARG A 245 10.23 -20.61 -5.98
C ARG A 245 10.06 -20.78 -7.49
N PRO A 246 10.87 -21.57 -8.23
CA PRO A 246 10.65 -21.79 -9.65
C PRO A 246 9.28 -22.41 -9.98
N ALA A 247 8.84 -23.39 -9.18
CA ALA A 247 7.52 -24.02 -9.35
C ALA A 247 6.40 -23.02 -9.04
N TRP A 248 6.52 -22.25 -7.94
CA TRP A 248 5.59 -21.20 -7.57
C TRP A 248 5.51 -20.08 -8.64
N LEU A 249 6.65 -19.64 -9.17
CA LEU A 249 6.67 -18.66 -10.29
C LEU A 249 5.99 -19.19 -11.54
N THR A 250 6.11 -20.50 -11.82
CA THR A 250 5.40 -21.13 -12.93
C THR A 250 3.89 -21.09 -12.71
N GLU A 251 3.43 -21.38 -11.50
CA GLU A 251 2.01 -21.33 -11.15
C GLU A 251 1.47 -19.90 -11.21
N VAL A 252 2.16 -18.94 -10.60
CA VAL A 252 1.79 -17.51 -10.64
C VAL A 252 1.78 -16.98 -12.06
N GLY A 253 2.81 -17.24 -12.85
CA GLY A 253 2.88 -16.79 -14.24
C GLY A 253 1.72 -17.32 -15.08
N ASN A 254 1.40 -18.62 -14.96
CA ASN A 254 0.23 -19.20 -15.64
C ASN A 254 -1.09 -18.57 -15.16
N TYR A 255 -1.24 -18.33 -13.87
CA TYR A 255 -2.42 -17.65 -13.33
C TYR A 255 -2.57 -16.22 -13.89
N LEU A 256 -1.48 -15.45 -13.92
CA LEU A 256 -1.45 -14.09 -14.44
C LEU A 256 -1.84 -14.01 -15.91
N LEU A 257 -1.34 -14.93 -16.75
CA LEU A 257 -1.68 -14.96 -18.18
C LEU A 257 -3.20 -15.06 -18.45
N HIS A 258 -3.98 -15.59 -17.50
CA HIS A 258 -5.42 -15.81 -17.64
C HIS A 258 -6.24 -14.98 -16.64
N SER A 259 -5.63 -14.10 -15.84
CA SER A 259 -6.29 -13.33 -14.79
C SER A 259 -7.16 -12.21 -15.33
N GLY A 260 -6.82 -11.65 -16.50
CA GLY A 260 -7.38 -10.42 -17.04
C GLY A 260 -6.75 -9.15 -16.44
N ALA A 261 -5.63 -9.28 -15.72
CA ALA A 261 -4.82 -8.14 -15.29
C ALA A 261 -4.23 -7.42 -16.51
N VAL A 262 -4.08 -6.11 -16.43
CA VAL A 262 -3.44 -5.31 -17.50
C VAL A 262 -1.92 -5.29 -17.35
N PHE A 263 -1.40 -5.47 -16.14
CA PHE A 263 0.03 -5.60 -15.85
C PHE A 263 0.29 -6.49 -14.64
N ALA A 264 1.52 -7.02 -14.56
CA ALA A 264 2.04 -7.63 -13.35
C ALA A 264 3.56 -7.48 -13.28
N SER A 265 4.05 -7.01 -12.14
CA SER A 265 5.44 -6.68 -11.88
C SER A 265 5.98 -7.50 -10.71
N LEU A 266 6.97 -8.37 -10.98
CA LEU A 266 7.66 -9.11 -9.95
C LEU A 266 8.53 -8.17 -9.12
N PHE A 267 8.37 -8.15 -7.80
CA PHE A 267 9.30 -7.44 -6.92
C PHE A 267 10.62 -8.23 -6.82
N ASN A 268 11.64 -7.77 -7.55
CA ASN A 268 12.94 -8.45 -7.63
C ASN A 268 13.90 -8.02 -6.51
N GLY A 269 13.36 -7.66 -5.34
CA GLY A 269 14.14 -7.32 -4.16
C GLY A 269 14.84 -5.97 -4.24
N ASN A 270 15.30 -5.53 -3.09
CA ASN A 270 16.14 -4.35 -2.90
C ASN A 270 17.04 -4.53 -1.67
N ALA A 271 17.76 -3.50 -1.25
CA ALA A 271 18.61 -3.57 -0.06
C ALA A 271 17.84 -3.89 1.24
N GLN A 272 16.56 -3.51 1.30
CA GLN A 272 15.68 -3.80 2.45
C GLN A 272 15.11 -5.22 2.41
N TYR A 273 14.85 -5.76 1.22
CA TYR A 273 14.27 -7.09 1.00
C TYR A 273 15.11 -7.93 0.04
N PRO A 274 16.38 -8.22 0.36
CA PRO A 274 17.29 -8.90 -0.55
C PRO A 274 16.88 -10.35 -0.85
N THR A 275 16.11 -10.97 0.03
CA THR A 275 15.64 -12.36 -0.11
C THR A 275 14.59 -12.54 -1.21
N LEU A 276 13.93 -11.45 -1.63
CA LEU A 276 13.00 -11.47 -2.76
C LEU A 276 13.71 -11.48 -4.11
N LYS A 277 14.97 -11.06 -4.17
CA LYS A 277 15.73 -11.07 -5.42
C LYS A 277 15.86 -12.48 -5.98
N LEU A 278 15.63 -12.63 -7.29
CA LEU A 278 15.86 -13.88 -8.00
C LEU A 278 17.36 -14.04 -8.21
N THR A 279 18.00 -14.86 -7.39
CA THR A 279 19.44 -15.13 -7.45
C THR A 279 19.75 -16.53 -8.00
N ASP A 280 18.75 -17.41 -8.11
CA ASP A 280 18.89 -18.75 -8.67
C ASP A 280 18.49 -18.77 -10.15
N ALA A 281 19.31 -19.40 -10.97
CA ALA A 281 19.12 -19.45 -12.42
C ALA A 281 17.77 -20.06 -12.84
N ALA A 282 17.21 -20.97 -12.05
CA ALA A 282 15.93 -21.60 -12.34
C ALA A 282 14.77 -20.60 -12.21
N SER A 283 14.71 -19.82 -11.10
CA SER A 283 13.72 -18.75 -10.92
C SER A 283 13.83 -17.68 -12.00
N VAL A 284 15.04 -17.22 -12.29
CA VAL A 284 15.31 -16.25 -13.37
C VAL A 284 14.81 -16.77 -14.72
N SER A 285 15.14 -18.00 -15.07
CA SER A 285 14.73 -18.62 -16.35
C SER A 285 13.21 -18.73 -16.47
N VAL A 286 12.54 -19.12 -15.37
CA VAL A 286 11.07 -19.20 -15.35
C VAL A 286 10.46 -17.83 -15.58
N TRP A 287 10.85 -16.80 -14.79
CA TRP A 287 10.27 -15.48 -14.93
C TRP A 287 10.56 -14.85 -16.30
N LYS A 288 11.78 -14.98 -16.79
CA LYS A 288 12.15 -14.59 -18.16
C LYS A 288 11.22 -15.20 -19.23
N SER A 289 10.84 -16.47 -19.07
CA SER A 289 9.95 -17.15 -20.02
C SER A 289 8.52 -16.57 -20.01
N PHE A 290 8.07 -16.02 -18.88
CA PHE A 290 6.79 -15.32 -18.80
C PHE A 290 6.90 -13.89 -19.33
N VAL A 291 7.94 -13.15 -18.98
CA VAL A 291 8.20 -11.80 -19.52
C VAL A 291 8.19 -11.81 -21.05
N ALA A 292 8.75 -12.83 -21.67
CA ALA A 292 8.73 -12.99 -23.13
C ALA A 292 7.32 -13.16 -23.73
N LYS A 293 6.29 -13.45 -22.92
CA LYS A 293 4.88 -13.53 -23.34
C LYS A 293 4.10 -12.25 -23.09
N SER A 294 4.76 -11.22 -22.59
CA SER A 294 4.14 -9.93 -22.26
C SER A 294 3.39 -9.35 -23.45
N GLY A 295 2.11 -9.00 -23.25
CA GLY A 295 1.27 -8.41 -24.30
C GLY A 295 0.95 -9.31 -25.49
N SER A 296 1.31 -10.59 -25.46
CA SER A 296 0.99 -11.53 -26.56
C SER A 296 -0.45 -12.05 -26.45
N ASP A 297 -0.99 -12.50 -27.58
CA ASP A 297 -2.27 -13.21 -27.58
C ASP A 297 -2.12 -14.55 -26.86
N VAL A 298 -2.95 -14.78 -25.87
CA VAL A 298 -3.04 -16.05 -25.14
C VAL A 298 -4.29 -16.77 -25.60
N PRO A 299 -4.20 -18.04 -26.04
CA PRO A 299 -5.38 -18.83 -26.35
C PRO A 299 -6.33 -18.86 -25.15
N VAL A 300 -7.58 -18.51 -25.34
CA VAL A 300 -8.63 -18.60 -24.31
C VAL A 300 -8.90 -20.08 -24.04
N SER A 301 -8.06 -20.71 -23.23
CA SER A 301 -8.40 -21.99 -22.62
C SER A 301 -9.33 -21.65 -21.46
N SER A 302 -10.62 -21.90 -21.62
CA SER A 302 -11.54 -21.84 -20.47
C SER A 302 -10.91 -22.68 -19.36
N PRO A 303 -10.66 -22.10 -18.15
CA PRO A 303 -10.17 -22.93 -17.06
C PRO A 303 -11.21 -24.00 -16.78
N THR A 304 -10.84 -25.26 -17.02
CA THR A 304 -11.62 -26.38 -16.52
C THR A 304 -11.46 -26.32 -15.01
N MET A 305 -12.42 -25.71 -14.34
CA MET A 305 -12.51 -25.80 -12.89
C MET A 305 -12.56 -27.29 -12.53
N PRO A 306 -11.66 -27.80 -11.68
CA PRO A 306 -11.84 -29.13 -11.12
C PRO A 306 -13.23 -29.14 -10.48
N ALA A 307 -14.06 -30.11 -10.89
CA ALA A 307 -15.38 -30.30 -10.32
C ALA A 307 -15.23 -30.38 -8.80
N SER A 308 -15.82 -29.42 -8.11
CA SER A 308 -15.95 -29.47 -6.65
C SER A 308 -16.73 -30.75 -6.32
N SER A 309 -16.01 -31.77 -5.87
CA SER A 309 -16.64 -32.93 -5.28
C SER A 309 -17.27 -32.47 -3.96
N ALA A 310 -18.56 -32.22 -3.99
CA ALA A 310 -19.34 -32.00 -2.78
C ALA A 310 -19.12 -33.20 -1.83
N PRO A 311 -18.77 -32.97 -0.57
CA PRO A 311 -18.70 -34.07 0.39
C PRO A 311 -20.08 -34.67 0.56
N ALA A 312 -20.15 -36.00 0.45
CA ALA A 312 -21.36 -36.77 0.71
C ALA A 312 -21.85 -36.50 2.15
N PRO A 313 -23.17 -36.45 2.37
CA PRO A 313 -23.71 -36.22 3.71
C PRO A 313 -23.32 -37.38 4.63
N THR A 314 -22.51 -37.10 5.64
CA THR A 314 -22.17 -38.05 6.72
C THR A 314 -23.36 -38.17 7.65
N THR A 315 -23.88 -39.39 7.79
CA THR A 315 -24.86 -39.77 8.77
C THR A 315 -24.26 -39.63 10.18
N PRO A 316 -24.99 -39.08 11.17
CA PRO A 316 -24.46 -38.96 12.54
C PRO A 316 -24.27 -40.33 13.18
N ALA A 317 -23.10 -40.57 13.71
CA ALA A 317 -22.84 -41.74 14.59
C ALA A 317 -23.42 -41.53 15.99
N PRO A 318 -23.85 -42.58 16.68
CA PRO A 318 -24.46 -42.49 18.02
C PRO A 318 -23.47 -41.98 19.07
N GLY A 319 -23.97 -41.15 19.96
CA GLY A 319 -23.19 -40.42 20.98
C GLY A 319 -22.40 -41.29 21.95
N THR A 320 -21.20 -40.86 22.17
CA THR A 320 -20.33 -41.32 23.28
C THR A 320 -20.66 -40.54 24.56
N PRO A 321 -20.71 -41.17 25.74
CA PRO A 321 -21.07 -40.49 26.98
C PRO A 321 -19.99 -39.47 27.42
N ALA A 322 -20.47 -38.39 28.02
CA ALA A 322 -19.64 -37.31 28.55
C ALA A 322 -18.67 -37.78 29.65
N PRO A 323 -17.44 -37.26 29.68
CA PRO A 323 -16.54 -37.48 30.80
C PRO A 323 -16.96 -36.68 32.04
N SER A 324 -16.92 -37.34 33.18
CA SER A 324 -17.23 -36.78 34.48
C SER A 324 -16.31 -35.63 34.86
N THR A 325 -16.89 -34.55 35.34
CA THR A 325 -16.20 -33.40 35.93
C THR A 325 -15.60 -33.80 37.26
N SER A 326 -14.26 -33.88 37.35
CA SER A 326 -13.55 -33.88 38.63
C SER A 326 -13.37 -32.43 39.10
N ALA A 327 -13.79 -32.17 40.33
CA ALA A 327 -13.66 -30.90 41.01
C ALA A 327 -12.20 -30.47 41.19
N PRO A 328 -11.88 -29.16 41.09
CA PRO A 328 -10.53 -28.67 41.32
C PRO A 328 -10.17 -28.69 42.80
N SER A 329 -8.97 -29.18 43.10
CA SER A 329 -8.32 -29.11 44.40
C SER A 329 -7.99 -27.67 44.77
N PRO A 330 -8.21 -27.19 46.00
CA PRO A 330 -7.87 -25.83 46.37
C PRO A 330 -6.40 -25.72 46.76
N GLY A 331 -5.71 -24.69 46.27
CA GLY A 331 -4.53 -24.16 46.92
C GLY A 331 -3.22 -24.21 46.13
N GLY A 332 -3.02 -23.24 45.33
CA GLY A 332 -1.72 -22.74 44.94
C GLY A 332 -1.82 -21.23 44.85
N THR A 333 -1.32 -20.49 45.80
CA THR A 333 -1.11 -19.03 45.72
C THR A 333 -0.07 -18.79 44.64
N THR A 334 -0.52 -18.57 43.40
CA THR A 334 0.32 -18.03 42.35
C THR A 334 0.69 -16.61 42.73
N ALA A 335 1.98 -16.33 42.82
CA ALA A 335 2.49 -14.96 42.89
C ALA A 335 1.85 -14.11 41.78
N PRO A 336 1.53 -12.82 42.01
CA PRO A 336 0.96 -11.97 41.01
C PRO A 336 1.87 -11.99 39.78
N ALA A 337 1.29 -12.24 38.60
CA ALA A 337 2.03 -12.20 37.35
C ALA A 337 2.70 -10.83 37.21
N ALA A 338 4.00 -10.80 36.98
CA ALA A 338 4.70 -9.56 36.77
C ALA A 338 4.05 -8.80 35.59
N GLY A 339 3.86 -7.48 35.76
CA GLY A 339 3.29 -6.63 34.71
C GLY A 339 4.16 -6.66 33.43
N PRO A 340 3.65 -6.08 32.32
CA PRO A 340 4.37 -6.05 31.07
C PRO A 340 5.71 -5.30 31.21
N VAL A 341 6.78 -5.87 30.69
CA VAL A 341 8.10 -5.24 30.67
C VAL A 341 8.31 -4.66 29.29
N ALA A 342 8.48 -3.33 29.21
CA ALA A 342 9.00 -2.66 28.04
C ALA A 342 10.50 -2.41 28.26
N SER A 343 11.37 -3.01 27.44
CA SER A 343 12.83 -2.96 27.62
C SER A 343 13.55 -2.82 26.29
N GLY A 344 14.84 -2.52 26.32
CA GLY A 344 15.67 -2.41 25.10
C GLY A 344 15.17 -1.35 24.14
N LEU A 345 14.64 -0.22 24.65
CA LEU A 345 14.20 0.88 23.80
C LEU A 345 15.40 1.47 23.06
N ASP A 346 15.35 1.41 21.75
CA ASP A 346 16.28 2.02 20.82
C ASP A 346 15.54 3.04 19.93
N VAL A 347 16.17 4.18 19.69
CA VAL A 347 15.67 5.26 18.83
C VAL A 347 16.75 5.53 17.78
N SER A 348 16.57 5.00 16.59
CA SER A 348 17.61 5.02 15.55
C SER A 348 17.06 5.50 14.20
N PRO A 349 17.70 6.56 13.64
CA PRO A 349 18.70 7.44 14.24
C PRO A 349 18.14 8.28 15.39
N ALA A 350 18.95 8.55 16.41
CA ALA A 350 18.56 9.38 17.54
C ALA A 350 18.42 10.89 17.18
N THR A 351 18.82 11.26 15.98
CA THR A 351 18.66 12.62 15.42
C THR A 351 18.01 12.50 14.05
N ILE A 352 16.90 13.21 13.85
CA ILE A 352 16.24 13.38 12.56
C ILE A 352 16.20 14.85 12.16
N GLN A 353 16.09 15.12 10.87
CA GLN A 353 15.98 16.49 10.35
C GLN A 353 14.50 16.87 10.20
N ALA A 354 14.16 18.13 10.43
CA ALA A 354 12.81 18.65 10.20
C ALA A 354 12.51 18.82 8.69
N ARG A 355 12.73 17.78 7.89
CA ARG A 355 12.52 17.76 6.43
C ARG A 355 11.75 16.53 5.98
N ALA A 356 11.20 16.56 4.76
CA ALA A 356 10.49 15.44 4.17
C ALA A 356 11.36 14.17 4.11
N GLY A 357 10.78 13.02 4.39
CA GLY A 357 11.44 11.72 4.33
C GLY A 357 12.38 11.41 5.51
N SER A 358 12.63 12.36 6.43
CA SER A 358 13.41 12.09 7.62
C SER A 358 12.55 11.43 8.70
N TYR A 359 12.98 10.30 9.22
CA TYR A 359 12.31 9.58 10.30
C TYR A 359 13.30 8.91 11.23
N THR A 360 12.82 8.54 12.42
CA THR A 360 13.48 7.62 13.33
C THR A 360 12.65 6.36 13.51
N THR A 361 13.29 5.23 13.73
CA THR A 361 12.64 4.00 14.15
C THR A 361 12.78 3.82 15.65
N ILE A 362 11.67 3.68 16.35
CA ILE A 362 11.57 3.46 17.78
C ILE A 362 11.33 1.96 17.96
N THR A 363 12.32 1.24 18.49
CA THR A 363 12.27 -0.20 18.68
C THR A 363 12.21 -0.52 20.18
N VAL A 364 11.31 -1.40 20.60
CA VAL A 364 11.16 -1.80 22.01
C VAL A 364 10.86 -3.31 22.10
N SER A 365 11.39 -3.97 23.10
CA SER A 365 11.10 -5.37 23.41
C SER A 365 9.99 -5.45 24.46
N LEU A 366 8.93 -6.21 24.14
CA LEU A 366 7.78 -6.48 25.02
C LEU A 366 7.94 -7.86 25.65
N GLY A 367 7.99 -7.94 26.97
CA GLY A 367 8.06 -9.21 27.69
C GLY A 367 6.74 -9.99 27.66
N GLN A 368 5.62 -9.32 27.42
CA GLN A 368 4.26 -9.90 27.38
C GLN A 368 3.43 -9.20 26.30
N ALA A 369 2.36 -9.87 25.85
CA ALA A 369 1.36 -9.23 25.00
C ALA A 369 0.75 -8.02 25.70
N SER A 370 0.71 -6.86 25.03
CA SER A 370 0.35 -5.57 25.64
C SER A 370 -0.21 -4.60 24.62
N ASP A 371 -1.01 -3.67 25.09
CA ASP A 371 -1.27 -2.42 24.37
C ASP A 371 -0.06 -1.51 24.56
N VAL A 372 0.41 -0.92 23.47
CA VAL A 372 1.59 -0.06 23.50
C VAL A 372 1.21 1.35 23.05
N THR A 373 1.65 2.34 23.81
CA THR A 373 1.55 3.75 23.46
C THR A 373 2.94 4.36 23.43
N VAL A 374 3.31 4.94 22.29
CA VAL A 374 4.53 5.71 22.15
C VAL A 374 4.17 7.19 22.22
N LEU A 375 4.76 7.91 23.15
CA LEU A 375 4.59 9.35 23.35
C LEU A 375 5.86 10.07 22.96
N ILE A 376 5.74 11.12 22.16
CA ILE A 376 6.82 12.06 21.91
C ILE A 376 6.56 13.30 22.75
N LEU A 377 7.51 13.65 23.62
CA LEU A 377 7.39 14.76 24.55
C LEU A 377 8.40 15.85 24.23
N ASP A 378 8.01 17.10 24.35
CA ASP A 378 8.90 18.23 24.27
C ASP A 378 9.76 18.38 25.56
N GLN A 379 10.65 19.37 25.59
CA GLN A 379 11.50 19.65 26.74
C GLN A 379 10.76 20.01 28.03
N LYS A 380 9.48 20.39 27.92
CA LYS A 380 8.62 20.70 29.06
C LYS A 380 7.82 19.48 29.54
N GLY A 381 8.00 18.33 28.87
CA GLY A 381 7.23 17.12 29.14
C GLY A 381 5.82 17.13 28.54
N THR A 382 5.53 18.08 27.64
CA THR A 382 4.24 18.15 26.94
C THR A 382 4.24 17.10 25.82
N VAL A 383 3.16 16.30 25.75
CA VAL A 383 2.98 15.34 24.66
C VAL A 383 2.70 16.06 23.36
N VAL A 384 3.61 15.99 22.40
CA VAL A 384 3.43 16.56 21.06
C VAL A 384 2.88 15.53 20.07
N ARG A 385 3.11 14.24 20.31
CA ARG A 385 2.57 13.14 19.50
C ARG A 385 2.27 11.91 20.33
N THR A 386 1.16 11.24 20.01
CA THR A 386 0.80 9.92 20.54
C THR A 386 0.65 8.95 19.39
N LEU A 387 1.30 7.78 19.48
CA LEU A 387 1.18 6.67 18.53
C LEU A 387 0.70 5.43 19.30
N SER A 388 -0.52 5.01 19.06
CA SER A 388 -1.12 3.85 19.75
C SER A 388 -0.96 2.58 18.90
N LYS A 389 -0.51 1.51 19.54
CA LYS A 389 -0.33 0.18 18.94
C LYS A 389 -1.01 -0.86 19.84
N PRO A 390 -2.34 -1.03 19.73
CA PRO A 390 -3.08 -1.96 20.57
C PRO A 390 -2.73 -3.41 20.24
N ALA A 391 -2.93 -4.31 21.22
CA ALA A 391 -2.87 -5.76 21.08
C ALA A 391 -1.57 -6.29 20.44
N ARG A 392 -0.39 -5.80 20.90
CA ARG A 392 0.90 -6.30 20.41
C ARG A 392 1.30 -7.56 21.14
N PRO A 393 1.74 -8.63 20.42
CA PRO A 393 2.29 -9.82 21.06
C PRO A 393 3.59 -9.50 21.78
N ALA A 394 4.02 -10.39 22.69
CA ALA A 394 5.39 -10.36 23.21
C ALA A 394 6.41 -10.43 22.05
N GLY A 395 7.54 -9.77 22.23
CA GLY A 395 8.59 -9.67 21.19
C GLY A 395 8.96 -8.23 20.87
N THR A 396 9.61 -8.03 19.74
CA THR A 396 10.10 -6.73 19.31
C THR A 396 9.01 -5.97 18.56
N LEU A 397 8.75 -4.72 18.98
CA LEU A 397 7.89 -3.77 18.28
C LEU A 397 8.78 -2.66 17.71
N ALA A 398 8.59 -2.32 16.43
CA ALA A 398 9.22 -1.18 15.79
C ALA A 398 8.13 -0.19 15.31
N VAL A 399 8.30 1.10 15.63
CA VAL A 399 7.41 2.19 15.25
C VAL A 399 8.21 3.31 14.63
N ARG A 400 7.78 3.83 13.49
CA ARG A 400 8.43 5.00 12.86
C ARG A 400 7.80 6.30 13.35
N TYR A 401 8.65 7.31 13.53
CA TYR A 401 8.22 8.67 13.83
C TYR A 401 8.91 9.66 12.88
N PHE A 402 8.11 10.53 12.25
CA PHE A 402 8.53 11.39 11.13
C PHE A 402 8.67 12.87 11.52
N GLY A 403 8.63 13.21 12.80
CA GLY A 403 8.78 14.57 13.26
C GLY A 403 7.53 15.45 13.12
N PHE A 404 6.33 14.84 13.22
CA PHE A 404 5.05 15.58 13.21
C PHE A 404 4.34 15.50 14.54
N ASP A 405 3.64 16.58 14.90
CA ASP A 405 2.75 16.64 16.07
C ASP A 405 1.41 15.90 15.83
N GLY A 406 0.52 15.96 16.82
CA GLY A 406 -0.80 15.34 16.73
C GLY A 406 -1.74 15.99 15.71
N ALA A 407 -1.47 17.23 15.30
CA ALA A 407 -2.23 17.98 14.30
C ALA A 407 -1.63 17.83 12.87
N GLY A 408 -0.50 17.11 12.74
CA GLY A 408 0.16 16.90 11.45
C GLY A 408 1.14 18.01 11.06
N HIS A 409 1.43 18.96 11.96
CA HIS A 409 2.45 19.97 11.74
C HIS A 409 3.84 19.43 12.10
N ARG A 410 4.87 19.90 11.42
CA ARG A 410 6.23 19.59 11.82
C ARG A 410 6.55 20.17 13.19
N VAL A 411 7.11 19.32 14.05
CA VAL A 411 7.58 19.81 15.34
C VAL A 411 8.83 20.68 15.16
N PRO A 412 9.01 21.73 15.97
CA PRO A 412 10.21 22.58 15.91
C PRO A 412 11.51 21.79 16.11
N ALA A 413 12.61 22.31 15.59
CA ALA A 413 13.93 21.80 15.92
C ALA A 413 14.18 21.91 17.43
N GLY A 414 14.70 20.85 18.04
CA GLY A 414 14.90 20.81 19.48
C GLY A 414 15.14 19.39 20.00
N ASN A 415 15.24 19.28 21.34
CA ASN A 415 15.34 18.01 22.03
C ASN A 415 13.97 17.53 22.47
N TYR A 416 13.71 16.28 22.24
CA TYR A 416 12.46 15.57 22.57
C TYR A 416 12.78 14.32 23.38
N GLN A 417 11.76 13.72 23.94
CA GLN A 417 11.87 12.43 24.60
C GLN A 417 10.83 11.47 24.01
N VAL A 418 11.25 10.27 23.71
CA VAL A 418 10.38 9.15 23.39
C VAL A 418 10.07 8.41 24.68
N LEU A 419 8.79 8.27 25.03
CA LEU A 419 8.31 7.46 26.14
C LEU A 419 7.40 6.35 25.58
N VAL A 420 7.81 5.11 25.82
CA VAL A 420 6.98 3.95 25.48
C VAL A 420 6.29 3.42 26.74
N VAL A 421 4.98 3.26 26.67
CA VAL A 421 4.14 2.67 27.72
C VAL A 421 3.55 1.39 27.17
N ALA A 422 3.85 0.26 27.79
CA ALA A 422 3.21 -1.03 27.51
C ALA A 422 2.28 -1.38 28.67
N SER A 423 1.02 -1.74 28.41
CA SER A 423 0.02 -2.07 29.42
C SER A 423 -0.80 -3.30 29.06
N ASN A 424 -1.17 -4.09 30.07
CA ASN A 424 -2.10 -5.20 29.94
C ASN A 424 -2.84 -5.42 31.27
N ALA A 425 -3.60 -6.51 31.40
CA ALA A 425 -4.34 -6.84 32.60
C ALA A 425 -3.46 -7.02 33.86
N ASN A 426 -2.15 -7.26 33.70
CA ASN A 426 -1.20 -7.48 34.78
C ASN A 426 -0.48 -6.18 35.23
N GLY A 427 -0.72 -5.06 34.57
CA GLY A 427 -0.11 -3.77 34.92
C GLY A 427 0.46 -3.01 33.71
N SER A 428 1.43 -2.13 33.98
CA SER A 428 2.11 -1.36 32.95
C SER A 428 3.62 -1.29 33.16
N GLY A 429 4.37 -1.21 32.05
CA GLY A 429 5.82 -0.98 32.03
C GLY A 429 6.16 0.16 31.10
N THR A 430 7.24 0.89 31.39
CA THR A 430 7.65 2.05 30.58
C THR A 430 9.14 1.96 30.23
N ALA A 431 9.50 2.56 29.10
CA ALA A 431 10.86 2.81 28.67
C ALA A 431 10.96 4.19 28.04
N GLN A 432 12.11 4.86 28.16
CA GLN A 432 12.27 6.20 27.60
C GLN A 432 13.67 6.38 26.97
N SER A 433 13.75 7.20 25.93
CA SER A 433 14.98 7.48 25.19
C SER A 433 14.95 8.91 24.60
N PRO A 434 16.09 9.61 24.53
CA PRO A 434 16.14 10.93 23.90
C PRO A 434 15.97 10.83 22.38
N LEU A 435 15.43 11.90 21.81
CA LEU A 435 15.32 12.14 20.37
C LEU A 435 15.66 13.59 20.08
N GLN A 436 16.50 13.85 19.10
CA GLN A 436 16.80 15.20 18.63
C GLN A 436 16.18 15.44 17.26
N ILE A 437 15.58 16.60 17.07
CA ILE A 437 15.08 17.07 15.77
C ILE A 437 15.93 18.28 15.37
N GLY A 438 16.69 18.12 14.30
CA GLY A 438 17.51 19.18 13.72
C GLY A 438 16.69 20.13 12.85
N ALA A 439 17.28 21.27 12.54
CA ALA A 439 16.71 22.20 11.56
C ALA A 439 16.58 21.53 10.16
N PRO A 440 15.71 22.05 9.29
CA PRO A 440 15.50 21.54 7.94
C PRO A 440 16.78 21.48 7.10
#